data_6ef3bd9250d322f9c4948e38aba0f787
#
_entry.id   6ef3bd9250d322f9c4948e38aba0f787
#
_cell.length_a   1.000
_cell.length_b   1.000
_cell.length_c   1.000
_cell.angle_alpha   90.00
_cell.angle_beta   90.00
_cell.angle_gamma   90.00
#
_symmetry.space_group_name_H-M   'P 1'
#
loop_
_entity.id
_entity.type
_entity.pdbx_description
1 polymer ?
#
loop_
_entity_poly.entity_id
_entity_poly.type
_entity_poly.pdbx_seq_one_letter_code
_entity_poly.pdbx_strand_id
1 'polypeptide(L)' 'MKLSLILILCSAIQANCLPPMHTGLEYNNWHDCMVAGYTQSKEFLETSGPEQVNENQIYVKFVCLEIIDEEKT' A
#
# COMPACT_ATOMS: atom_id res chain seq x y z
N MET A 1 7.16 18.01 -5.47
CA MET A 1 6.05 17.20 -4.98
C MET A 1 6.56 15.95 -4.30
N LYS A 2 6.03 15.63 -3.14
CA LYS A 2 6.36 14.38 -2.47
C LYS A 2 5.12 13.57 -2.26
N LEU A 3 5.24 12.26 -2.44
CA LEU A 3 4.12 11.35 -2.30
C LEU A 3 4.46 10.29 -1.25
N SER A 4 3.51 10.00 -0.39
CA SER A 4 3.67 8.98 0.64
C SER A 4 2.94 7.73 0.21
N LEU A 5 3.59 6.59 0.31
CA LEU A 5 2.99 5.31 -0.07
C LEU A 5 2.29 4.69 1.13
N ILE A 6 1.02 4.40 0.96
CA ILE A 6 0.20 3.81 2.01
C ILE A 6 -0.40 2.52 1.50
N LEU A 7 -0.23 1.45 2.26
CA LEU A 7 -0.75 0.14 1.89
C LEU A 7 -1.99 -0.20 2.71
N ILE A 8 -2.95 -0.85 2.08
CA ILE A 8 -4.18 -1.25 2.75
C ILE A 8 -4.42 -2.74 2.47
N LEU A 9 -4.47 -3.53 3.54
CA LEU A 9 -4.64 -4.95 3.41
C LEU A 9 -6.10 -5.31 3.57
N CYS A 10 -6.64 -6.08 2.64
CA CYS A 10 -8.05 -6.42 2.63
C CYS A 10 -8.30 -7.91 2.47
N SER A 11 -9.46 -8.36 2.89
CA SER A 11 -9.90 -9.74 2.70
C SER A 11 -11.22 -9.72 1.96
N ALA A 12 -11.28 -10.38 0.82
CA ALA A 12 -12.51 -10.43 0.04
C ALA A 12 -13.57 -11.30 0.73
N ILE A 13 -13.14 -12.30 1.48
CA ILE A 13 -14.09 -13.15 2.16
C ILE A 13 -14.79 -12.40 3.29
N GLN A 14 -14.04 -11.64 4.08
CA GLN A 14 -14.62 -10.90 5.17
C GLN A 14 -15.17 -9.56 4.72
N ALA A 15 -14.89 -9.18 3.50
CA ALA A 15 -15.37 -7.94 2.92
C ALA A 15 -14.96 -6.73 3.74
N ASN A 16 -13.76 -6.75 4.30
CA ASN A 16 -13.29 -5.59 5.03
C ASN A 16 -11.78 -5.45 4.89
N CYS A 17 -11.26 -4.32 5.31
CA CYS A 17 -9.85 -4.03 5.21
C CYS A 17 -9.32 -3.61 6.57
N LEU A 18 -8.04 -3.84 6.77
CA LEU A 18 -7.38 -3.36 7.97
C LEU A 18 -7.10 -1.87 7.82
N PRO A 19 -6.79 -1.19 8.92
CA PRO A 19 -6.46 0.23 8.82
C PRO A 19 -5.25 0.44 7.91
N PRO A 20 -5.19 1.58 7.23
CA PRO A 20 -4.09 1.85 6.32
C PRO A 20 -2.74 1.82 7.03
N MET A 21 -1.74 1.25 6.35
CA MET A 21 -0.41 1.18 6.89
C MET A 21 0.48 2.18 6.18
N HIS A 22 1.07 3.10 6.94
CA HIS A 22 1.98 4.07 6.37
C HIS A 22 3.36 3.44 6.31
N THR A 23 3.88 3.28 5.11
CA THR A 23 5.15 2.60 4.95
C THR A 23 6.34 3.46 5.36
N GLY A 24 6.14 4.77 5.43
CA GLY A 24 7.25 5.67 5.69
C GLY A 24 8.08 5.96 4.47
N LEU A 25 7.72 5.41 3.32
CA LEU A 25 8.45 5.64 2.09
C LEU A 25 7.87 6.82 1.34
N GLU A 26 8.74 7.67 0.83
CA GLU A 26 8.33 8.85 0.09
C GLU A 26 8.96 8.85 -1.27
N TYR A 27 8.22 9.37 -2.24
CA TYR A 27 8.68 9.39 -3.62
C TYR A 27 8.47 10.78 -4.20
N ASN A 28 9.30 11.15 -5.16
CA ASN A 28 9.24 12.48 -5.73
C ASN A 28 8.34 12.61 -6.93
N ASN A 29 7.83 11.51 -7.45
CA ASN A 29 6.94 11.57 -8.60
C ASN A 29 5.96 10.41 -8.57
N TRP A 30 4.90 10.55 -9.35
CA TRP A 30 3.83 9.56 -9.36
C TRP A 30 4.29 8.21 -9.87
N HIS A 31 5.09 8.21 -10.93
CA HIS A 31 5.56 6.96 -11.52
C HIS A 31 6.30 6.10 -10.51
N ASP A 32 7.23 6.69 -9.77
CA ASP A 32 8.02 5.92 -8.81
C ASP A 32 7.14 5.42 -7.66
N CYS A 33 6.19 6.22 -7.22
CA CYS A 33 5.29 5.80 -6.16
C CYS A 33 4.41 4.64 -6.63
N MET A 34 3.91 4.70 -7.85
CA MET A 34 3.06 3.63 -8.37
C MET A 34 3.84 2.33 -8.53
N VAL A 35 5.06 2.41 -9.07
CA VAL A 35 5.87 1.22 -9.22
C VAL A 35 6.17 0.61 -7.86
N ALA A 36 6.50 1.45 -6.88
CA ALA A 36 6.79 0.96 -5.54
C ALA A 36 5.55 0.33 -4.91
N GLY A 37 4.37 0.91 -5.15
CA GLY A 37 3.14 0.36 -4.61
C GLY A 37 2.87 -1.04 -5.11
N TYR A 38 3.03 -1.26 -6.40
CA TYR A 38 2.82 -2.60 -6.96
C TYR A 38 3.90 -3.57 -6.48
N THR A 39 5.14 -3.12 -6.39
CA THR A 39 6.23 -3.97 -5.92
C THR A 39 6.01 -4.40 -4.48
N GLN A 40 5.65 -3.45 -3.61
CA GLN A 40 5.42 -3.76 -2.21
C GLN A 40 4.22 -4.69 -2.07
N SER A 41 3.17 -4.47 -2.84
CA SER A 41 2.00 -5.32 -2.78
C SER A 41 2.33 -6.74 -3.17
N LYS A 42 3.10 -6.89 -4.25
CA LYS A 42 3.50 -8.20 -4.71
C LYS A 42 4.36 -8.91 -3.68
N GLU A 43 5.32 -8.20 -3.10
CA GLU A 43 6.19 -8.80 -2.09
C GLU A 43 5.41 -9.22 -0.87
N PHE A 44 4.42 -8.44 -0.47
CA PHE A 44 3.62 -8.80 0.68
C PHE A 44 2.88 -10.10 0.43
N LEU A 45 2.27 -10.24 -0.76
CA LEU A 45 1.55 -11.46 -1.09
C LEU A 45 2.48 -12.66 -1.16
N GLU A 46 3.67 -12.47 -1.69
CA GLU A 46 4.62 -13.58 -1.77
C GLU A 46 5.11 -14.00 -0.40
N THR A 47 5.34 -13.03 0.48
CA THR A 47 5.80 -13.33 1.82
C THR A 47 4.72 -14.03 2.64
N SER A 48 3.45 -13.64 2.44
CA SER A 48 2.36 -14.27 3.16
C SER A 48 2.14 -15.71 2.75
N GLY A 49 2.45 -16.01 1.49
CA GLY A 49 2.34 -17.39 1.02
C GLY A 49 0.98 -17.70 0.43
N PRO A 50 0.94 -18.70 -0.47
CA PRO A 50 -0.31 -18.99 -1.19
C PRO A 50 -1.41 -19.52 -0.29
N GLU A 51 -1.08 -20.24 0.77
CA GLU A 51 -2.13 -20.76 1.62
C GLU A 51 -2.92 -19.66 2.30
N GLN A 52 -2.21 -18.70 2.89
CA GLN A 52 -2.87 -17.60 3.58
C GLN A 52 -3.65 -16.73 2.61
N VAL A 53 -3.04 -16.43 1.48
CA VAL A 53 -3.67 -15.55 0.51
C VAL A 53 -4.93 -16.20 -0.06
N ASN A 54 -4.85 -17.48 -0.40
CA ASN A 54 -5.99 -18.17 -0.99
C ASN A 54 -7.11 -18.39 0.00
N GLU A 55 -6.75 -18.75 1.24
CA GLU A 55 -7.75 -19.05 2.21
C GLU A 55 -8.56 -17.84 2.61
N ASN A 56 -7.93 -16.70 2.76
CA ASN A 56 -8.61 -15.50 3.16
C ASN A 56 -8.89 -14.57 1.99
N GLN A 57 -8.50 -14.93 0.78
CA GLN A 57 -8.62 -14.13 -0.42
C GLN A 57 -8.11 -12.72 -0.14
N ILE A 58 -6.85 -12.66 0.28
CA ILE A 58 -6.21 -11.42 0.65
C ILE A 58 -5.81 -10.64 -0.58
N TYR A 59 -6.04 -9.35 -0.58
CA TYR A 59 -5.54 -8.49 -1.63
C TYR A 59 -5.05 -7.20 -0.99
N VAL A 60 -4.17 -6.50 -1.72
CA VAL A 60 -3.55 -5.30 -1.20
C VAL A 60 -3.93 -4.14 -2.09
N LYS A 61 -4.37 -3.04 -1.47
CA LYS A 61 -4.58 -1.80 -2.18
C LYS A 61 -3.52 -0.84 -1.71
N PHE A 62 -3.23 0.16 -2.52
CA PHE A 62 -2.29 1.18 -2.07
C PHE A 62 -2.71 2.51 -2.66
N VAL A 63 -2.28 3.58 -2.00
CA VAL A 63 -2.53 4.92 -2.48
C VAL A 63 -1.24 5.71 -2.36
N CYS A 64 -1.08 6.65 -3.27
CA CYS A 64 0.03 7.59 -3.24
C CYS A 64 -0.56 8.95 -2.89
N LEU A 65 -0.36 9.35 -1.63
CA LEU A 65 -0.92 10.61 -1.17
C LEU A 65 0.12 11.69 -1.22
N GLU A 66 -0.28 12.84 -1.77
CA GLU A 66 0.63 13.97 -1.82
C GLU A 66 0.83 14.53 -0.42
N ILE A 67 2.07 14.73 -0.05
CA ILE A 67 2.39 15.30 1.24
C ILE A 67 2.39 16.80 1.11
N ILE A 68 1.57 17.46 1.92
CA ILE A 68 1.48 18.89 1.89
C ILE A 68 2.23 19.43 3.07
N ASP A 69 3.22 20.27 2.78
CA ASP A 69 4.03 20.86 3.79
C ASP A 69 3.40 22.14 4.20
N GLU A 70 2.68 22.19 5.30
CA GLU A 70 2.02 23.35 5.65
C GLU A 70 2.70 24.17 6.58
N GLU A 71 3.81 23.80 7.05
CA GLU A 71 4.43 24.52 7.90
C GLU A 71 4.88 25.71 7.44
N LYS A 72 4.93 25.86 6.43
CA LYS A 72 5.38 26.87 5.96
C LYS A 72 4.63 27.89 6.19
N THR A 73 4.09 27.90 6.51
CA THR A 73 3.37 28.85 6.62
C THR A 73 3.66 29.91 6.87
#